data_5171d66f4fcd014f092318e1d061b3c5
#
_entry.id   5171d66f4fcd014f092318e1d061b3c5
#
_cell.length_a   1.000
_cell.length_b   1.000
_cell.length_c   1.000
_cell.angle_alpha   90.00
_cell.angle_beta   90.00
_cell.angle_gamma   90.00
#
_symmetry.space_group_name_H-M   'P 1'
#
loop_
_entity.id
_entity.type
_entity.pdbx_description
1 polymer ?
#
loop_
_entity_poly.entity_id
_entity_poly.type
_entity_poly.pdbx_seq_one_letter_code
_entity_poly.pdbx_strand_id
1 'polypeptide(L)'
;MQPLSATQRVTFELDAREHGLEYISGEGITGWDESAYYQFTLQQIEEDIESAAEEIEDLCFQVVDRAVNSESVLNRLGIPEAFWDYIAQSWKNGEKNLLGRMDLSYNSNGPAKLL
;
A
#
# COMPACT_ATOMS: atom_id res chain seq x y z
N MET A 1 13.60 11.88 7.64
CA MET A 1 14.51 10.69 7.67
C MET A 1 15.56 10.84 6.59
N GLN A 2 16.83 10.52 6.86
CA GLN A 2 17.92 10.58 5.88
C GLN A 2 18.33 9.15 5.51
N PRO A 3 18.63 8.87 4.24
CA PRO A 3 19.15 7.58 3.84
C PRO A 3 20.55 7.36 4.44
N LEU A 4 20.81 6.14 4.86
CA LEU A 4 22.12 5.67 5.33
C LEU A 4 22.82 4.93 4.20
N SER A 5 24.10 5.24 3.96
CA SER A 5 24.89 4.55 2.94
C SER A 5 25.14 3.10 3.33
N ALA A 6 25.08 2.20 2.36
CA ALA A 6 25.40 0.80 2.49
C ALA A 6 26.30 0.32 1.36
N THR A 7 26.99 -0.78 1.60
CA THR A 7 27.73 -1.48 0.53
C THR A 7 26.77 -2.50 -0.10
N GLN A 8 26.56 -2.38 -1.41
CA GLN A 8 25.74 -3.30 -2.17
C GLN A 8 26.27 -4.74 -2.04
N ARG A 9 25.37 -5.70 -1.78
CA ARG A 9 25.71 -7.11 -1.73
C ARG A 9 26.13 -7.60 -3.13
N VAL A 10 27.17 -8.37 -3.23
CA VAL A 10 27.64 -8.93 -4.51
C VAL A 10 26.63 -9.91 -5.10
N THR A 11 25.86 -10.59 -4.24
CA THR A 11 24.86 -11.62 -4.60
C THR A 11 23.44 -11.09 -4.69
N PHE A 12 23.22 -9.76 -4.55
CA PHE A 12 21.86 -9.24 -4.38
C PHE A 12 20.91 -9.59 -5.54
N GLU A 13 21.39 -9.61 -6.77
CA GLU A 13 20.55 -9.99 -7.93
C GLU A 13 20.13 -11.46 -7.90
N LEU A 14 21.04 -12.33 -7.47
CA LEU A 14 20.75 -13.76 -7.34
C LEU A 14 19.75 -13.98 -6.22
N ASP A 15 20.03 -13.40 -5.05
CA ASP A 15 19.15 -13.49 -3.87
C ASP A 15 17.74 -12.96 -4.19
N ALA A 16 17.64 -11.85 -4.88
CA ALA A 16 16.37 -11.25 -5.24
C ALA A 16 15.56 -12.13 -6.20
N ARG A 17 16.19 -12.74 -7.20
CA ARG A 17 15.54 -13.68 -8.12
C ARG A 17 15.08 -14.96 -7.41
N GLU A 18 15.87 -15.49 -6.49
CA GLU A 18 15.48 -16.63 -5.68
C GLU A 18 14.24 -16.36 -4.83
N HIS A 19 14.02 -15.09 -4.44
CA HIS A 19 12.82 -14.62 -3.73
C HIS A 19 11.70 -14.12 -4.64
N GLY A 20 11.79 -14.36 -5.95
CA GLY A 20 10.74 -14.02 -6.91
C GLY A 20 10.72 -12.56 -7.37
N LEU A 21 11.75 -11.77 -7.07
CA LEU A 21 11.89 -10.40 -7.57
C LEU A 21 12.64 -10.42 -8.92
N GLU A 22 11.88 -10.43 -10.01
CA GLU A 22 12.44 -10.51 -11.37
C GLU A 22 12.83 -9.15 -11.96
N TYR A 23 12.18 -8.06 -11.51
CA TYR A 23 12.42 -6.69 -12.00
C TYR A 23 13.50 -5.96 -11.20
N ILE A 24 14.74 -6.42 -11.30
CA ILE A 24 15.87 -5.81 -10.58
C ILE A 24 16.52 -4.72 -11.43
N SER A 25 16.60 -4.94 -12.73
CA SER A 25 17.15 -3.96 -13.67
C SER A 25 16.62 -4.25 -15.08
N GLY A 26 16.40 -3.20 -15.89
CA GLY A 26 15.97 -3.33 -17.28
C GLY A 26 16.16 -2.00 -18.03
N GLU A 27 16.59 -2.06 -19.28
CA GLU A 27 16.71 -0.91 -20.20
C GLU A 27 17.41 0.34 -19.62
N GLY A 28 18.43 0.15 -18.76
CA GLY A 28 19.18 1.26 -18.16
C GLY A 28 18.55 1.87 -16.92
N ILE A 29 17.46 1.27 -16.41
CA ILE A 29 16.82 1.68 -15.15
C ILE A 29 17.25 0.68 -14.06
N THR A 30 17.85 1.19 -12.98
CA THR A 30 18.08 0.42 -11.77
C THR A 30 16.78 0.33 -11.00
N GLY A 31 16.08 -0.81 -11.08
CA GLY A 31 14.82 -1.04 -10.37
C GLY A 31 14.99 -1.24 -8.87
N TRP A 32 16.21 -1.63 -8.44
CA TRP A 32 16.57 -1.85 -7.05
C TRP A 32 17.98 -1.36 -6.77
N ASP A 33 18.15 -0.51 -5.78
CA ASP A 33 19.44 0.06 -5.37
C ASP A 33 19.69 -0.24 -3.89
N GLU A 34 20.79 -0.93 -3.58
CA GLU A 34 21.23 -1.24 -2.22
C GLU A 34 22.34 -0.31 -1.72
N SER A 35 22.68 0.74 -2.45
CA SER A 35 23.72 1.70 -2.01
C SER A 35 23.30 2.52 -0.81
N ALA A 36 22.00 2.56 -0.52
CA ALA A 36 21.44 3.24 0.64
C ALA A 36 20.17 2.55 1.16
N TYR A 37 19.85 2.76 2.42
CA TYR A 37 18.63 2.28 3.07
C TYR A 37 18.07 3.30 4.08
N TYR A 38 16.79 3.17 4.38
CA TYR A 38 16.14 3.92 5.45
C TYR A 38 15.98 3.02 6.67
N GLN A 39 16.40 3.52 7.82
CA GLN A 39 16.29 2.80 9.09
C GLN A 39 15.12 3.31 9.89
N PHE A 40 14.26 2.41 10.31
CA PHE A 40 13.13 2.66 11.20
C PHE A 40 13.36 1.99 12.54
N THR A 41 12.87 2.58 13.61
CA THR A 41 12.65 1.88 14.86
C THR A 41 11.36 1.06 14.77
N LEU A 42 11.24 0.01 15.60
CA LEU A 42 10.00 -0.77 15.67
C LEU A 42 8.81 0.12 16.05
N GLN A 43 8.99 1.04 16.99
CA GLN A 43 7.97 2.01 17.37
C GLN A 43 7.50 2.88 16.20
N GLN A 44 8.41 3.35 15.35
CA GLN A 44 8.04 4.12 14.15
C GLN A 44 7.22 3.29 13.15
N ILE A 45 7.52 2.01 13.03
CA ILE A 45 6.74 1.12 12.17
C ILE A 45 5.35 0.92 12.76
N GLU A 46 5.26 0.47 14.01
CA GLU A 46 3.99 0.10 14.65
C GLU A 46 3.09 1.32 14.90
N GLU A 47 3.62 2.40 15.47
CA GLU A 47 2.80 3.54 15.89
C GLU A 47 2.60 4.58 14.78
N ASP A 48 3.65 4.86 13.98
CA ASP A 48 3.55 5.94 12.99
C ASP A 48 3.05 5.45 11.61
N ILE A 49 3.37 4.21 11.22
CA ILE A 49 3.08 3.72 9.87
C ILE A 49 1.91 2.73 9.88
N GLU A 50 2.01 1.65 10.65
CA GLU A 50 0.99 0.60 10.67
C GLU A 50 -0.33 1.11 11.24
N SER A 51 -0.31 1.77 12.40
CA SER A 51 -1.52 2.36 12.97
C SER A 51 -2.20 3.37 12.05
N ALA A 52 -1.41 4.18 11.32
CA ALA A 52 -1.97 5.11 10.34
C ALA A 52 -2.57 4.38 9.13
N ALA A 53 -1.94 3.30 8.67
CA ALA A 53 -2.47 2.48 7.57
C ALA A 53 -3.76 1.76 7.96
N GLU A 54 -3.85 1.21 9.17
CA GLU A 54 -5.06 0.58 9.72
C GLU A 54 -6.23 1.58 9.82
N GLU A 55 -5.98 2.80 10.32
CA GLU A 55 -7.00 3.85 10.35
C GLU A 55 -7.52 4.22 8.96
N ILE A 56 -6.62 4.31 7.98
CA ILE A 56 -7.00 4.59 6.59
C ILE A 56 -7.83 3.44 6.00
N GLU A 57 -7.45 2.19 6.26
CA GLU A 57 -8.20 1.00 5.82
C GLU A 57 -9.61 1.00 6.41
N ASP A 58 -9.76 1.27 7.70
CA ASP A 58 -11.05 1.39 8.38
C ASP A 58 -11.93 2.48 7.74
N LEU A 59 -11.36 3.62 7.41
CA LEU A 59 -12.05 4.69 6.69
C LEU A 59 -12.49 4.25 5.28
N CYS A 60 -11.67 3.48 4.58
CA CYS A 60 -12.02 2.90 3.27
C CYS A 60 -13.22 1.96 3.40
N PHE A 61 -13.25 1.08 4.40
CA PHE A 61 -14.39 0.20 4.64
C PHE A 61 -15.67 0.98 4.99
N GLN A 62 -15.59 2.06 5.75
CA GLN A 62 -16.73 2.94 5.99
C GLN A 62 -17.25 3.59 4.69
N VAL A 63 -16.36 3.95 3.78
CA VAL A 63 -16.77 4.46 2.45
C VAL A 63 -17.47 3.39 1.64
N VAL A 64 -16.95 2.16 1.63
CA VAL A 64 -17.59 1.02 0.94
C VAL A 64 -18.98 0.76 1.50
N ASP A 65 -19.13 0.71 2.83
CA ASP A 65 -20.43 0.50 3.47
C ASP A 65 -21.47 1.57 3.07
N ARG A 66 -21.04 2.82 3.00
CA ARG A 66 -21.91 3.92 2.52
C ARG A 66 -22.22 3.80 1.03
N ALA A 67 -21.24 3.41 0.23
CA ALA A 67 -21.39 3.32 -1.23
C ALA A 67 -22.38 2.24 -1.62
N VAL A 68 -22.27 1.03 -1.07
CA VAL A 68 -23.19 -0.09 -1.40
C VAL A 68 -24.63 0.15 -0.99
N ASN A 69 -24.87 1.13 -0.12
CA ASN A 69 -26.21 1.52 0.33
C ASN A 69 -26.71 2.83 -0.30
N SER A 70 -26.01 3.39 -1.31
CA SER A 70 -26.36 4.70 -1.89
C SER A 70 -25.96 4.80 -3.36
N GLU A 71 -26.94 4.74 -4.27
CA GLU A 71 -26.75 4.95 -5.69
C GLU A 71 -26.06 6.29 -6.01
N SER A 72 -26.38 7.35 -5.22
CA SER A 72 -25.74 8.66 -5.42
C SER A 72 -24.25 8.64 -5.11
N VAL A 73 -23.80 7.84 -4.15
CA VAL A 73 -22.38 7.66 -3.81
C VAL A 73 -21.70 6.83 -4.89
N LEU A 74 -22.31 5.74 -5.34
CA LEU A 74 -21.78 4.90 -6.45
C LEU A 74 -21.62 5.72 -7.73
N ASN A 75 -22.59 6.56 -8.07
CA ASN A 75 -22.49 7.48 -9.19
C ASN A 75 -21.34 8.49 -9.04
N ARG A 76 -21.17 9.08 -7.87
CA ARG A 76 -20.06 10.03 -7.60
C ARG A 76 -18.69 9.36 -7.70
N LEU A 77 -18.60 8.07 -7.34
CA LEU A 77 -17.38 7.27 -7.48
C LEU A 77 -17.16 6.80 -8.94
N GLY A 78 -18.08 7.09 -9.84
CA GLY A 78 -17.98 6.70 -11.26
C GLY A 78 -18.14 5.19 -11.49
N ILE A 79 -18.80 4.49 -10.57
CA ILE A 79 -19.02 3.04 -10.69
C ILE A 79 -20.23 2.80 -11.59
N PRO A 80 -20.08 2.06 -12.72
CA PRO A 80 -21.20 1.78 -13.61
C PRO A 80 -22.30 0.96 -12.91
N GLU A 81 -23.57 1.31 -13.20
CA GLU A 81 -24.75 0.69 -12.58
C GLU A 81 -24.76 -0.84 -12.70
N ALA A 82 -24.26 -1.37 -13.82
CA ALA A 82 -24.19 -2.82 -14.05
C ALA A 82 -23.37 -3.60 -12.98
N PHE A 83 -22.54 -2.91 -12.19
CA PHE A 83 -21.71 -3.53 -11.14
C PHE A 83 -22.25 -3.30 -9.71
N TRP A 84 -23.29 -2.50 -9.53
CA TRP A 84 -23.75 -2.12 -8.18
C TRP A 84 -24.22 -3.32 -7.36
N ASP A 85 -25.06 -4.17 -7.94
CA ASP A 85 -25.54 -5.38 -7.26
C ASP A 85 -24.41 -6.35 -6.92
N TYR A 86 -23.44 -6.50 -7.84
CA TYR A 86 -22.27 -7.35 -7.64
C TYR A 86 -21.42 -6.87 -6.46
N ILE A 87 -21.12 -5.57 -6.41
CA ILE A 87 -20.34 -4.96 -5.32
C ILE A 87 -21.09 -5.07 -3.98
N ALA A 88 -22.39 -4.77 -3.99
CA ALA A 88 -23.21 -4.87 -2.78
C ALA A 88 -23.30 -6.32 -2.26
N GLN A 89 -23.37 -7.30 -3.17
CA GLN A 89 -23.40 -8.71 -2.79
C GLN A 89 -22.06 -9.17 -2.22
N SER A 90 -20.94 -8.79 -2.85
CA SER A 90 -19.58 -9.08 -2.34
C SER A 90 -19.39 -8.52 -0.92
N TRP A 91 -19.78 -7.26 -0.71
CA TRP A 91 -19.73 -6.64 0.61
C TRP A 91 -20.58 -7.37 1.66
N LYS A 92 -21.82 -7.70 1.32
CA LYS A 92 -22.74 -8.45 2.21
C LYS A 92 -22.24 -9.85 2.53
N ASN A 93 -21.57 -10.50 1.61
CA ASN A 93 -20.94 -11.81 1.82
C ASN A 93 -19.70 -11.75 2.72
N GLY A 94 -19.20 -10.55 3.03
CA GLY A 94 -17.97 -10.38 3.79
C GLY A 94 -16.72 -10.88 3.03
N GLU A 95 -16.75 -10.77 1.69
CA GLU A 95 -15.60 -11.15 0.87
C GLU A 95 -14.44 -10.21 1.19
N LYS A 96 -13.26 -10.81 1.46
CA LYS A 96 -12.09 -10.05 1.88
C LYS A 96 -11.34 -9.50 0.67
N ASN A 97 -10.79 -8.29 0.81
CA ASN A 97 -9.77 -7.78 -0.09
C ASN A 97 -8.54 -8.69 -0.04
N LEU A 98 -7.90 -8.89 -1.19
CA LEU A 98 -6.71 -9.74 -1.29
C LEU A 98 -5.44 -8.94 -1.03
N LEU A 99 -5.35 -7.75 -1.59
CA LEU A 99 -4.18 -6.88 -1.53
C LEU A 99 -4.60 -5.42 -1.70
N GLY A 100 -4.06 -4.55 -0.85
CA GLY A 100 -4.14 -3.10 -0.97
C GLY A 100 -2.75 -2.47 -1.02
N ARG A 101 -2.63 -1.29 -1.64
CA ARG A 101 -1.43 -0.46 -1.60
C ARG A 101 -1.82 0.96 -1.25
N MET A 102 -1.09 1.54 -0.31
CA MET A 102 -1.22 2.94 0.08
C MET A 102 0.10 3.64 -0.13
N ASP A 103 0.09 4.80 -0.77
CA ASP A 103 1.26 5.65 -0.89
C ASP A 103 1.23 6.66 0.27
N LEU A 104 2.22 6.56 1.16
CA LEU A 104 2.27 7.33 2.40
C LEU A 104 3.43 8.34 2.37
N SER A 105 3.20 9.52 2.91
CA SER A 105 4.24 10.49 3.23
C SER A 105 4.63 10.38 4.70
N TYR A 106 5.93 10.18 4.98
CA TYR A 106 6.45 10.03 6.33
C TYR A 106 7.78 10.78 6.52
N ASN A 107 7.88 11.55 7.60
CA ASN A 107 9.05 12.37 7.89
C ASN A 107 9.71 12.07 9.26
N SER A 108 9.33 10.97 9.90
CA SER A 108 9.78 10.55 11.26
C SER A 108 9.30 11.47 12.39
N ASN A 109 8.28 12.28 12.18
CA ASN A 109 7.72 13.18 13.18
C ASN A 109 6.20 13.01 13.27
N GLY A 110 5.78 11.96 13.97
CA GLY A 110 4.40 11.56 14.13
C GLY A 110 3.85 10.73 12.97
N PRO A 111 2.53 10.41 12.97
CA PRO A 111 1.93 9.46 12.06
C PRO A 111 2.14 9.77 10.58
N ALA A 112 2.31 8.71 9.79
CA ALA A 112 2.34 8.80 8.34
C ALA A 112 1.01 9.34 7.79
N LYS A 113 1.06 10.00 6.63
CA LYS A 113 -0.12 10.62 6.00
C LYS A 113 -0.32 10.03 4.61
N LEU A 114 -1.56 9.77 4.26
CA LEU A 114 -1.93 9.38 2.90
C LEU A 114 -1.60 10.53 1.94
N LEU A 115 -0.97 10.19 0.79
CA LEU A 115 -0.69 11.11 -0.29
C LEU A 115 -1.91 11.37 -1.18
#